data_eaddbfc4120edf8f51abb9b24f999ced
#
_entry.id   eaddbfc4120edf8f51abb9b24f999ced
#
_cell.length_a   1.000
_cell.length_b   1.000
_cell.length_c   1.000
_cell.angle_alpha   90.00
_cell.angle_beta   90.00
_cell.angle_gamma   90.00
#
_symmetry.space_group_name_H-M   'P 1'
#
loop_
_entity.id
_entity.type
_entity.pdbx_description
1 polymer ?
#
loop_
_entity_poly.entity_id
_entity_poly.type
_entity_poly.pdbx_seq_one_letter_code
_entity_poly.pdbx_strand_id
1 'polypeptide(L)'
;ELKKPMQLDTEMRFASMTKPITAVAALILIEKQKLSLDDPVSKYIPEYKNIKVSKNESLSPDGSFETEPIKSPLTVKHLLTFSSGIGPGYTSSTDLHEHWLKNGLRQQKSGDLSERIEQLALLPLFENPASKWRYGSSADVLARVVEVASGVPFDVFLDENIFEPLGMRDTRFLHAVSNRDDLAVVYTQAENGDLEQAPLQIDSNWNEGGSGLVSTASDYMRFALMLWNQGEYDGVRILSEVMISNMIHPHIE
;
A
#
# COMPACT_ATOMS: atom_id res chain seq x y z
N GLU A 1 -2.68 29.11 -11.96
CA GLU A 1 -3.86 28.20 -12.07
C GLU A 1 -4.37 28.22 -13.50
N LEU A 2 -4.32 27.09 -14.18
CA LEU A 2 -4.79 26.99 -15.58
C LEU A 2 -6.31 27.03 -15.72
N LYS A 3 -7.06 27.07 -14.60
CA LYS A 3 -8.54 27.02 -14.54
C LYS A 3 -9.16 25.96 -15.47
N LYS A 4 -8.44 24.82 -15.64
CA LYS A 4 -8.96 23.70 -16.41
C LYS A 4 -10.10 23.04 -15.62
N PRO A 5 -11.30 22.85 -16.22
CA PRO A 5 -12.35 22.09 -15.55
C PRO A 5 -11.94 20.63 -15.41
N MET A 6 -12.41 19.97 -14.34
CA MET A 6 -12.23 18.52 -14.17
C MET A 6 -12.94 17.77 -15.29
N GLN A 7 -12.26 16.78 -15.85
CA GLN A 7 -12.74 15.87 -16.89
C GLN A 7 -12.65 14.44 -16.37
N LEU A 8 -13.25 13.48 -17.09
CA LEU A 8 -13.16 12.05 -16.73
C LEU A 8 -11.75 11.48 -16.91
N ASP A 9 -10.93 12.11 -17.72
CA ASP A 9 -9.54 11.80 -18.03
C ASP A 9 -8.54 12.73 -17.30
N THR A 10 -9.00 13.58 -16.38
CA THR A 10 -8.10 14.36 -15.54
C THR A 10 -7.31 13.44 -14.62
N GLU A 11 -5.99 13.48 -14.73
CA GLU A 11 -5.12 12.70 -13.88
C GLU A 11 -5.09 13.25 -12.47
N MET A 12 -5.21 12.37 -11.48
CA MET A 12 -5.16 12.74 -10.07
C MET A 12 -4.44 11.68 -9.23
N ARG A 13 -3.90 12.10 -8.11
CA ARG A 13 -3.29 11.19 -7.15
C ARG A 13 -4.38 10.38 -6.46
N PHE A 14 -4.29 9.06 -6.53
CA PHE A 14 -5.30 8.18 -5.96
C PHE A 14 -5.02 7.81 -4.51
N ALA A 15 -3.83 8.12 -4.01
CA ALA A 15 -3.46 7.86 -2.63
C ALA A 15 -3.89 6.43 -2.21
N SER A 16 -4.64 6.28 -1.13
CA SER A 16 -5.02 4.98 -0.60
C SER A 16 -5.96 4.14 -1.48
N MET A 17 -6.50 4.70 -2.57
CA MET A 17 -7.18 3.92 -3.60
C MET A 17 -6.22 2.99 -4.38
N THR A 18 -4.91 3.13 -4.19
CA THR A 18 -3.88 2.16 -4.63
C THR A 18 -4.04 0.80 -3.95
N LYS A 19 -4.43 0.76 -2.68
CA LYS A 19 -4.47 -0.46 -1.85
C LYS A 19 -5.33 -1.60 -2.40
N PRO A 20 -6.54 -1.37 -2.91
CA PRO A 20 -7.33 -2.43 -3.55
C PRO A 20 -6.63 -3.04 -4.77
N ILE A 21 -5.90 -2.24 -5.55
CA ILE A 21 -5.12 -2.72 -6.71
C ILE A 21 -3.98 -3.62 -6.22
N THR A 22 -3.26 -3.20 -5.20
CA THR A 22 -2.20 -4.01 -4.57
C THR A 22 -2.74 -5.33 -4.00
N ALA A 23 -3.93 -5.30 -3.39
CA ALA A 23 -4.58 -6.51 -2.90
C ALA A 23 -4.94 -7.45 -4.06
N VAL A 24 -5.52 -6.94 -5.15
CA VAL A 24 -5.83 -7.73 -6.36
C VAL A 24 -4.55 -8.35 -6.95
N ALA A 25 -3.44 -7.62 -7.00
CA ALA A 25 -2.16 -8.15 -7.45
C ALA A 25 -1.70 -9.37 -6.63
N ALA A 26 -1.81 -9.32 -5.31
CA ALA A 26 -1.50 -10.47 -4.46
C ALA A 26 -2.48 -11.62 -4.68
N LEU A 27 -3.78 -11.34 -4.83
CA LEU A 27 -4.80 -12.36 -5.09
C LEU A 27 -4.60 -13.06 -6.43
N ILE A 28 -4.12 -12.37 -7.48
CA ILE A 28 -3.73 -12.98 -8.76
C ILE A 28 -2.63 -14.04 -8.55
N LEU A 29 -1.64 -13.74 -7.72
CA LEU A 29 -0.57 -14.69 -7.41
C LEU A 29 -1.07 -15.86 -6.55
N ILE A 30 -2.00 -15.61 -5.63
CA ILE A 30 -2.63 -16.67 -4.82
C ILE A 30 -3.44 -17.61 -5.73
N GLU A 31 -4.22 -17.08 -6.64
CA GLU A 31 -5.00 -17.88 -7.59
C GLU A 31 -4.09 -18.69 -8.52
N LYS A 32 -2.95 -18.13 -8.94
CA LYS A 32 -1.89 -18.82 -9.69
C LYS A 32 -1.03 -19.76 -8.84
N GLN A 33 -1.33 -19.95 -7.55
CA GLN A 33 -0.58 -20.80 -6.59
C GLN A 33 0.92 -20.41 -6.43
N LYS A 34 1.26 -19.15 -6.73
CA LYS A 34 2.61 -18.62 -6.52
C LYS A 34 2.78 -17.97 -5.14
N LEU A 35 1.68 -17.69 -4.46
CA LEU A 35 1.60 -17.08 -3.15
C LEU A 35 0.51 -17.79 -2.34
N SER A 36 0.66 -17.87 -1.01
CA SER A 36 -0.37 -18.35 -0.10
C SER A 36 -0.69 -17.33 0.98
N LEU A 37 -1.95 -17.28 1.44
CA LEU A 37 -2.35 -16.44 2.57
C LEU A 37 -1.55 -16.73 3.84
N ASP A 38 -1.21 -18.00 4.05
CA ASP A 38 -0.49 -18.48 5.25
C ASP A 38 1.03 -18.43 5.09
N ASP A 39 1.54 -18.05 3.91
CA ASP A 39 2.99 -17.89 3.74
C ASP A 39 3.52 -16.82 4.69
N PRO A 40 4.60 -17.12 5.45
CA PRO A 40 5.26 -16.09 6.24
C PRO A 40 5.91 -15.06 5.34
N VAL A 41 5.75 -13.78 5.66
CA VAL A 41 6.37 -12.67 4.92
C VAL A 41 7.89 -12.87 4.78
N SER A 42 8.53 -13.45 5.80
CA SER A 42 9.96 -13.77 5.81
C SER A 42 10.39 -14.79 4.75
N LYS A 43 9.47 -15.51 4.10
CA LYS A 43 9.76 -16.36 2.93
C LYS A 43 10.17 -15.51 1.72
N TYR A 44 9.64 -14.32 1.61
CA TYR A 44 9.85 -13.38 0.50
C TYR A 44 10.82 -12.26 0.88
N ILE A 45 10.76 -11.81 2.14
CA ILE A 45 11.55 -10.70 2.69
C ILE A 45 12.21 -11.20 3.99
N PRO A 46 13.44 -11.74 3.92
CA PRO A 46 14.11 -12.38 5.06
C PRO A 46 14.25 -11.51 6.31
N GLU A 47 14.30 -10.19 6.16
CA GLU A 47 14.41 -9.20 7.23
C GLU A 47 13.24 -9.29 8.23
N TYR A 48 12.06 -9.74 7.76
CA TYR A 48 10.88 -9.94 8.61
C TYR A 48 10.94 -11.21 9.47
N LYS A 49 12.01 -12.02 9.38
CA LYS A 49 12.15 -13.25 10.17
C LYS A 49 12.24 -12.99 11.67
N ASN A 50 12.94 -11.94 12.06
CA ASN A 50 13.24 -11.62 13.46
C ASN A 50 12.59 -10.31 13.91
N ILE A 51 11.50 -9.92 13.25
CA ILE A 51 10.78 -8.71 13.60
C ILE A 51 10.25 -8.80 15.03
N LYS A 52 10.24 -7.68 15.74
CA LYS A 52 9.82 -7.60 17.13
C LYS A 52 8.57 -6.72 17.26
N VAL A 53 7.83 -6.93 18.33
CA VAL A 53 6.71 -6.06 18.72
C VAL A 53 7.12 -5.22 19.92
N SER A 54 6.69 -3.98 19.95
CA SER A 54 6.87 -3.10 21.11
C SER A 54 5.97 -3.58 22.26
N LYS A 55 6.51 -3.62 23.49
CA LYS A 55 5.73 -3.97 24.68
C LYS A 55 4.86 -2.81 25.17
N ASN A 56 5.33 -1.60 24.96
CA ASN A 56 4.61 -0.36 25.18
C ASN A 56 5.05 0.64 24.10
N GLU A 57 4.28 1.66 23.83
CA GLU A 57 4.57 2.62 22.79
C GLU A 57 5.42 3.82 23.28
N SER A 58 6.14 3.66 24.39
CA SER A 58 6.96 4.69 25.03
C SER A 58 8.45 4.39 24.96
N LEU A 59 9.27 5.42 24.88
CA LEU A 59 10.73 5.31 24.97
C LEU A 59 11.17 5.00 26.39
N SER A 60 12.12 4.09 26.50
CA SER A 60 12.89 3.86 27.71
C SER A 60 13.82 5.04 27.99
N PRO A 61 14.36 5.20 29.23
CA PRO A 61 15.28 6.28 29.57
C PRO A 61 16.56 6.34 28.72
N ASP A 62 16.95 5.23 28.12
CA ASP A 62 18.10 5.12 27.19
C ASP A 62 17.76 5.47 25.74
N GLY A 63 16.50 5.83 25.44
CA GLY A 63 16.02 6.18 24.09
C GLY A 63 15.66 4.98 23.24
N SER A 64 15.63 3.77 23.78
CA SER A 64 15.21 2.55 23.06
C SER A 64 13.73 2.21 23.32
N PHE A 65 13.15 1.34 22.49
CA PHE A 65 11.86 0.72 22.76
C PHE A 65 12.05 -0.66 23.40
N GLU A 66 11.32 -0.93 24.47
CA GLU A 66 11.25 -2.27 25.02
C GLU A 66 10.46 -3.17 24.05
N THR A 67 11.09 -4.21 23.55
CA THR A 67 10.52 -5.09 22.52
C THR A 67 10.55 -6.55 22.96
N GLU A 68 9.67 -7.35 22.35
CA GLU A 68 9.66 -8.81 22.49
C GLU A 68 9.48 -9.47 21.11
N PRO A 69 9.86 -10.75 20.95
CA PRO A 69 9.55 -11.51 19.74
C PRO A 69 8.04 -11.56 19.49
N ILE A 70 7.65 -11.57 18.20
CA ILE A 70 6.25 -11.81 17.83
C ILE A 70 5.80 -13.21 18.23
N LYS A 71 4.51 -13.36 18.61
CA LYS A 71 3.95 -14.64 19.10
C LYS A 71 3.67 -15.65 17.99
N SER A 72 3.49 -15.18 16.77
CA SER A 72 3.23 -16.00 15.58
C SER A 72 3.87 -15.35 14.35
N PRO A 73 4.23 -16.12 13.31
CA PRO A 73 4.77 -15.54 12.09
C PRO A 73 3.84 -14.48 11.48
N LEU A 74 4.43 -13.41 10.99
CA LEU A 74 3.72 -12.43 10.16
C LEU A 74 3.48 -13.05 8.78
N THR A 75 2.21 -13.14 8.35
CA THR A 75 1.82 -13.79 7.09
C THR A 75 1.26 -12.81 6.07
N VAL A 76 1.12 -13.25 4.83
CA VAL A 76 0.47 -12.51 3.74
C VAL A 76 -0.97 -12.13 4.10
N LYS A 77 -1.72 -13.03 4.77
CA LYS A 77 -3.06 -12.74 5.27
C LYS A 77 -3.07 -11.51 6.19
N HIS A 78 -2.11 -11.40 7.10
CA HIS A 78 -2.03 -10.26 8.02
C HIS A 78 -1.77 -8.94 7.29
N LEU A 79 -1.03 -8.96 6.16
CA LEU A 79 -0.85 -7.77 5.33
C LEU A 79 -2.14 -7.37 4.62
N LEU A 80 -2.83 -8.32 4.00
CA LEU A 80 -4.09 -8.09 3.28
C LEU A 80 -5.21 -7.57 4.20
N THR A 81 -5.27 -8.07 5.43
CA THR A 81 -6.31 -7.73 6.40
C THR A 81 -5.95 -6.55 7.30
N PHE A 82 -4.77 -5.93 7.10
CA PHE A 82 -4.28 -4.86 7.98
C PHE A 82 -4.23 -5.26 9.46
N SER A 83 -3.95 -6.53 9.75
CA SER A 83 -3.72 -7.06 11.09
C SER A 83 -2.26 -7.41 11.36
N SER A 84 -1.35 -6.82 10.60
CA SER A 84 0.10 -7.06 10.66
C SER A 84 0.80 -6.38 11.85
N GLY A 85 0.23 -5.30 12.39
CA GLY A 85 0.88 -4.41 13.36
C GLY A 85 1.92 -3.46 12.74
N ILE A 86 2.04 -3.40 11.41
CA ILE A 86 3.00 -2.56 10.68
C ILE A 86 2.46 -1.14 10.49
N GLY A 87 3.18 -0.17 11.04
CA GLY A 87 2.95 1.25 10.80
C GLY A 87 2.07 1.93 11.84
N PRO A 88 2.17 3.27 11.88
CA PRO A 88 1.66 4.04 13.02
C PRO A 88 0.14 4.26 13.03
N GLY A 89 -0.55 4.03 11.93
CA GLY A 89 -1.94 4.48 11.82
C GLY A 89 -2.04 6.01 11.74
N TYR A 90 -3.25 6.54 11.95
CA TYR A 90 -3.50 7.99 11.88
C TYR A 90 -3.77 8.66 13.23
N THR A 91 -3.99 7.90 14.29
CA THR A 91 -4.65 8.39 15.51
C THR A 91 -3.80 8.31 16.78
N SER A 92 -2.54 7.96 16.68
CA SER A 92 -1.65 7.82 17.82
C SER A 92 -0.68 9.01 17.91
N SER A 93 -0.36 9.44 19.12
CA SER A 93 0.66 10.46 19.43
C SER A 93 1.70 9.90 20.41
N THR A 94 2.02 8.62 20.29
CA THR A 94 2.99 7.93 21.13
C THR A 94 4.41 8.10 20.60
N ASP A 95 5.42 7.82 21.44
CA ASP A 95 6.82 7.87 21.03
C ASP A 95 7.09 6.91 19.86
N LEU A 96 6.47 5.72 19.87
CA LEU A 96 6.58 4.76 18.78
C LEU A 96 5.98 5.30 17.48
N HIS A 97 4.84 6.00 17.56
CA HIS A 97 4.23 6.65 16.41
C HIS A 97 5.17 7.67 15.77
N GLU A 98 5.73 8.59 16.59
CA GLU A 98 6.67 9.60 16.12
C GLU A 98 7.96 8.96 15.55
N HIS A 99 8.42 7.88 16.16
CA HIS A 99 9.56 7.12 15.67
C HIS A 99 9.30 6.51 14.28
N TRP A 100 8.13 5.92 14.07
CA TRP A 100 7.70 5.40 12.79
C TRP A 100 7.55 6.50 11.73
N LEU A 101 6.97 7.64 12.08
CA LEU A 101 6.87 8.78 11.16
C LEU A 101 8.26 9.24 10.73
N LYS A 102 9.18 9.40 11.69
CA LYS A 102 10.52 9.90 11.45
C LYS A 102 11.38 8.93 10.65
N ASN A 103 11.36 7.64 10.98
CA ASN A 103 12.27 6.64 10.41
C ASN A 103 11.60 5.76 9.34
N GLY A 104 10.28 5.66 9.38
CA GLY A 104 9.50 4.81 8.49
C GLY A 104 8.88 5.55 7.31
N LEU A 105 8.26 6.71 7.48
CA LEU A 105 7.42 7.32 6.45
C LEU A 105 7.99 8.62 5.88
N ARG A 106 8.75 9.39 6.66
CA ARG A 106 9.19 10.74 6.26
C ARG A 106 10.63 10.82 5.73
N GLN A 107 11.45 9.82 5.96
CA GLN A 107 12.90 9.97 5.72
C GLN A 107 13.38 9.60 4.33
N GLN A 108 12.65 8.82 3.55
CA GLN A 108 13.23 8.31 2.33
C GLN A 108 12.68 8.98 1.08
N LYS A 109 13.52 9.85 0.53
CA LYS A 109 13.33 10.48 -0.79
C LYS A 109 14.00 9.70 -1.92
N SER A 110 14.83 8.70 -1.60
CA SER A 110 15.59 7.89 -2.55
C SER A 110 15.62 6.44 -2.10
N GLY A 111 15.74 5.54 -3.04
CA GLY A 111 15.76 4.10 -2.85
C GLY A 111 14.66 3.41 -3.65
N ASP A 112 14.76 2.11 -3.79
CA ASP A 112 13.72 1.30 -4.40
C ASP A 112 12.76 0.71 -3.34
N LEU A 113 11.75 -0.03 -3.83
CA LEU A 113 10.78 -0.69 -2.94
C LEU A 113 11.45 -1.66 -1.98
N SER A 114 12.50 -2.40 -2.41
CA SER A 114 13.24 -3.36 -1.57
C SER A 114 13.88 -2.66 -0.38
N GLU A 115 14.74 -1.67 -0.65
CA GLU A 115 15.44 -0.92 0.39
C GLU A 115 14.47 -0.31 1.40
N ARG A 116 13.35 0.20 0.89
CA ARG A 116 12.30 0.80 1.73
C ARG A 116 11.71 -0.22 2.69
N ILE A 117 11.32 -1.38 2.18
CA ILE A 117 10.64 -2.41 2.97
C ILE A 117 11.61 -3.08 3.96
N GLU A 118 12.88 -3.25 3.59
CA GLU A 118 13.93 -3.72 4.49
C GLU A 118 14.12 -2.77 5.68
N GLN A 119 14.08 -1.45 5.45
CA GLN A 119 14.17 -0.47 6.53
C GLN A 119 12.95 -0.51 7.46
N LEU A 120 11.74 -0.71 6.92
CA LEU A 120 10.54 -0.86 7.75
C LEU A 120 10.64 -2.08 8.68
N ALA A 121 11.34 -3.15 8.26
CA ALA A 121 11.56 -4.33 9.08
C ALA A 121 12.44 -4.09 10.31
N LEU A 122 13.20 -2.99 10.35
CA LEU A 122 14.00 -2.61 11.53
C LEU A 122 13.16 -1.97 12.63
N LEU A 123 11.94 -1.52 12.32
CA LEU A 123 11.05 -0.84 13.25
C LEU A 123 10.19 -1.87 13.98
N PRO A 124 9.97 -1.71 15.30
CA PRO A 124 9.11 -2.63 16.04
C PRO A 124 7.64 -2.48 15.61
N LEU A 125 6.92 -3.59 15.56
CA LEU A 125 5.48 -3.59 15.35
C LEU A 125 4.76 -2.91 16.52
N PHE A 126 3.60 -2.35 16.27
CA PHE A 126 2.71 -1.83 17.31
C PHE A 126 1.98 -2.95 18.06
N GLU A 127 1.54 -3.97 17.35
CA GLU A 127 0.84 -5.12 17.90
C GLU A 127 1.39 -6.42 17.33
N ASN A 128 1.13 -7.53 18.03
CA ASN A 128 1.35 -8.86 17.47
C ASN A 128 0.47 -9.08 16.23
N PRO A 129 0.98 -9.76 15.19
CA PRO A 129 0.16 -10.15 14.04
C PRO A 129 -1.13 -10.85 14.47
N ALA A 130 -2.22 -10.59 13.79
CA ALA A 130 -3.58 -11.06 14.04
C ALA A 130 -4.27 -10.54 15.33
N SER A 131 -3.62 -9.70 16.13
CA SER A 131 -4.23 -9.28 17.41
C SER A 131 -5.18 -8.09 17.27
N LYS A 132 -4.97 -7.23 16.27
CA LYS A 132 -5.75 -5.99 16.10
C LYS A 132 -5.64 -5.48 14.67
N TRP A 133 -6.71 -4.87 14.18
CA TRP A 133 -6.66 -4.10 12.95
C TRP A 133 -5.90 -2.77 13.16
N ARG A 134 -4.94 -2.52 12.29
CA ARG A 134 -4.20 -1.25 12.28
C ARG A 134 -3.93 -0.80 10.86
N TYR A 135 -4.42 0.39 10.53
CA TYR A 135 -4.04 1.04 9.28
C TYR A 135 -2.55 1.42 9.28
N GLY A 136 -1.83 1.14 8.20
CA GLY A 136 -0.40 1.44 8.11
C GLY A 136 0.21 0.99 6.78
N SER A 137 1.49 0.61 6.82
CA SER A 137 2.30 0.27 5.65
C SER A 137 2.18 -1.19 5.18
N SER A 138 1.15 -1.92 5.61
CA SER A 138 0.94 -3.32 5.20
C SER A 138 0.90 -3.50 3.68
N ALA A 139 0.27 -2.55 2.96
CA ALA A 139 0.16 -2.62 1.50
C ALA A 139 1.50 -2.39 0.79
N ASP A 140 2.41 -1.62 1.38
CA ASP A 140 3.75 -1.41 0.84
C ASP A 140 4.59 -2.68 0.97
N VAL A 141 4.52 -3.35 2.13
CA VAL A 141 5.15 -4.66 2.35
C VAL A 141 4.55 -5.70 1.40
N LEU A 142 3.23 -5.68 1.20
CA LEU A 142 2.54 -6.58 0.26
C LEU A 142 3.00 -6.36 -1.18
N ALA A 143 3.21 -5.12 -1.62
CA ALA A 143 3.77 -4.82 -2.94
C ALA A 143 5.13 -5.48 -3.15
N ARG A 144 6.02 -5.43 -2.14
CA ARG A 144 7.31 -6.13 -2.20
C ARG A 144 7.15 -7.64 -2.22
N VAL A 145 6.21 -8.20 -1.46
CA VAL A 145 5.90 -9.63 -1.54
C VAL A 145 5.45 -10.03 -2.95
N VAL A 146 4.59 -9.22 -3.60
CA VAL A 146 4.16 -9.45 -5.00
C VAL A 146 5.36 -9.41 -5.94
N GLU A 147 6.24 -8.44 -5.79
CA GLU A 147 7.46 -8.29 -6.61
C GLU A 147 8.37 -9.52 -6.52
N VAL A 148 8.66 -9.98 -5.30
CA VAL A 148 9.49 -11.16 -5.08
C VAL A 148 8.82 -12.45 -5.55
N ALA A 149 7.53 -12.63 -5.28
CA ALA A 149 6.79 -13.83 -5.65
C ALA A 149 6.54 -13.94 -7.16
N SER A 150 6.42 -12.82 -7.87
CA SER A 150 6.26 -12.77 -9.32
C SER A 150 7.59 -12.88 -10.06
N GLY A 151 8.66 -12.34 -9.48
CA GLY A 151 9.99 -12.22 -10.10
C GLY A 151 10.13 -11.03 -11.05
N VAL A 152 9.16 -10.09 -11.05
CA VAL A 152 9.21 -8.86 -11.86
C VAL A 152 8.93 -7.64 -11.00
N PRO A 153 9.40 -6.43 -11.39
CA PRO A 153 9.10 -5.19 -10.67
C PRO A 153 7.59 -5.00 -10.46
N PHE A 154 7.21 -4.35 -9.36
CA PHE A 154 5.81 -4.25 -8.97
C PHE A 154 4.96 -3.46 -9.98
N ASP A 155 5.50 -2.38 -10.54
CA ASP A 155 4.85 -1.60 -11.60
C ASP A 155 4.63 -2.43 -12.87
N VAL A 156 5.64 -3.20 -13.29
CA VAL A 156 5.53 -4.11 -14.44
C VAL A 156 4.46 -5.17 -14.18
N PHE A 157 4.42 -5.72 -12.96
CA PHE A 157 3.38 -6.70 -12.60
C PHE A 157 1.98 -6.11 -12.70
N LEU A 158 1.78 -4.88 -12.21
CA LEU A 158 0.47 -4.20 -12.29
C LEU A 158 0.08 -3.91 -13.73
N ASP A 159 1.01 -3.42 -14.53
CA ASP A 159 0.78 -3.16 -15.97
C ASP A 159 0.31 -4.42 -16.68
N GLU A 160 1.09 -5.49 -16.63
CA GLU A 160 0.82 -6.72 -17.38
C GLU A 160 -0.44 -7.46 -16.94
N ASN A 161 -0.77 -7.44 -15.64
CA ASN A 161 -1.83 -8.27 -15.07
C ASN A 161 -3.12 -7.52 -14.73
N ILE A 162 -3.10 -6.17 -14.70
CA ILE A 162 -4.26 -5.35 -14.30
C ILE A 162 -4.49 -4.22 -15.29
N PHE A 163 -3.50 -3.32 -15.51
CA PHE A 163 -3.75 -2.08 -16.23
C PHE A 163 -3.95 -2.30 -17.74
N GLU A 164 -3.04 -2.99 -18.42
CA GLU A 164 -3.19 -3.31 -19.84
C GLU A 164 -4.45 -4.14 -20.12
N PRO A 165 -4.72 -5.26 -19.38
CA PRO A 165 -5.93 -6.05 -19.61
C PRO A 165 -7.23 -5.27 -19.43
N LEU A 166 -7.29 -4.32 -18.47
CA LEU A 166 -8.47 -3.50 -18.21
C LEU A 166 -8.51 -2.21 -19.07
N GLY A 167 -7.47 -1.94 -19.87
CA GLY A 167 -7.35 -0.73 -20.67
C GLY A 167 -7.18 0.55 -19.83
N MET A 168 -6.54 0.46 -18.67
CA MET A 168 -6.26 1.57 -17.74
C MET A 168 -4.98 2.30 -18.15
N ARG A 169 -5.01 3.00 -19.26
CA ARG A 169 -3.82 3.54 -19.95
C ARG A 169 -3.19 4.75 -19.28
N ASP A 170 -3.96 5.44 -18.43
CA ASP A 170 -3.53 6.64 -17.71
C ASP A 170 -3.23 6.35 -16.23
N THR A 171 -3.13 5.05 -15.87
CA THR A 171 -2.80 4.60 -14.51
C THR A 171 -1.34 4.21 -14.43
N ARG A 172 -0.60 4.85 -13.52
CA ARG A 172 0.83 4.59 -13.31
C ARG A 172 1.30 5.13 -11.96
N PHE A 173 2.52 4.77 -11.56
CA PHE A 173 3.12 5.38 -10.36
C PHE A 173 3.47 6.85 -10.57
N LEU A 174 3.33 7.64 -9.52
CA LEU A 174 3.53 9.07 -9.53
C LEU A 174 4.92 9.50 -10.01
N HIS A 175 5.98 8.74 -9.66
CA HIS A 175 7.34 9.03 -10.13
C HIS A 175 7.51 8.88 -11.65
N ALA A 176 6.64 8.11 -12.31
CA ALA A 176 6.62 7.94 -13.77
C ALA A 176 5.83 9.05 -14.50
N VAL A 177 5.22 9.99 -13.77
CA VAL A 177 4.52 11.12 -14.37
C VAL A 177 5.53 12.16 -14.85
N SER A 178 5.60 12.37 -16.17
CA SER A 178 6.58 13.26 -16.81
C SER A 178 6.25 14.74 -16.60
N ASN A 179 4.97 15.11 -16.61
CA ASN A 179 4.51 16.48 -16.37
C ASN A 179 3.51 16.53 -15.22
N ARG A 180 3.97 16.96 -14.05
CA ARG A 180 3.16 17.02 -12.82
C ARG A 180 2.18 18.20 -12.79
N ASP A 181 2.38 19.19 -13.65
CA ASP A 181 1.48 20.35 -13.76
C ASP A 181 0.12 19.99 -14.39
N ASP A 182 0.03 18.82 -15.03
CA ASP A 182 -1.22 18.30 -15.57
C ASP A 182 -2.07 17.57 -14.53
N LEU A 183 -1.51 17.25 -13.36
CA LEU A 183 -2.25 16.62 -12.28
C LEU A 183 -3.26 17.58 -11.66
N ALA A 184 -4.40 17.02 -11.25
CA ALA A 184 -5.39 17.76 -10.47
C ALA A 184 -4.75 18.33 -9.19
N VAL A 185 -5.00 19.61 -8.94
CA VAL A 185 -4.49 20.31 -7.76
C VAL A 185 -5.29 19.87 -6.53
N VAL A 186 -4.58 19.51 -5.46
CA VAL A 186 -5.18 19.22 -4.17
C VAL A 186 -5.18 20.47 -3.32
N TYR A 187 -6.30 20.78 -2.69
CA TYR A 187 -6.45 21.90 -1.78
C TYR A 187 -6.68 21.42 -0.35
N THR A 188 -6.15 22.18 0.59
CA THR A 188 -6.44 22.05 2.03
C THR A 188 -7.12 23.32 2.52
N GLN A 189 -7.90 23.21 3.57
CA GLN A 189 -8.50 24.37 4.22
C GLN A 189 -7.50 24.93 5.27
N ALA A 190 -7.14 26.19 5.12
CA ALA A 190 -6.33 26.91 6.09
C ALA A 190 -7.15 27.25 7.36
N GLU A 191 -6.48 27.66 8.44
CA GLU A 191 -7.13 28.03 9.72
C GLU A 191 -8.16 29.16 9.59
N ASN A 192 -7.95 30.09 8.65
CA ASN A 192 -8.86 31.18 8.34
C ASN A 192 -10.06 30.78 7.46
N GLY A 193 -10.14 29.49 7.04
CA GLY A 193 -11.20 28.95 6.20
C GLY A 193 -10.92 29.02 4.69
N ASP A 194 -9.86 29.70 4.26
CA ASP A 194 -9.49 29.78 2.85
C ASP A 194 -8.95 28.44 2.34
N LEU A 195 -9.08 28.23 1.02
CA LEU A 195 -8.49 27.09 0.35
C LEU A 195 -7.07 27.42 -0.10
N GLU A 196 -6.13 26.65 0.40
CA GLU A 196 -4.72 26.71 0.00
C GLU A 196 -4.32 25.45 -0.77
N GLN A 197 -3.47 25.61 -1.79
CA GLN A 197 -2.93 24.48 -2.50
C GLN A 197 -2.07 23.63 -1.55
N ALA A 198 -2.45 22.37 -1.38
CA ALA A 198 -1.65 21.44 -0.62
C ALA A 198 -0.29 21.24 -1.31
N PRO A 199 0.83 21.23 -0.54
CA PRO A 199 2.11 20.89 -1.12
C PRO A 199 2.03 19.50 -1.75
N LEU A 200 2.56 19.36 -2.97
CA LEU A 200 2.74 18.07 -3.57
C LEU A 200 3.74 17.28 -2.69
N GLN A 201 3.21 16.45 -1.81
CA GLN A 201 4.02 15.50 -1.05
C GLN A 201 4.49 14.40 -1.99
N ILE A 202 5.51 14.72 -2.78
CA ILE A 202 6.03 13.79 -3.75
C ILE A 202 7.51 13.72 -3.57
N ASP A 203 7.95 12.64 -3.02
CA ASP A 203 9.36 12.35 -3.06
C ASP A 203 9.66 10.85 -2.96
N SER A 204 8.70 9.96 -3.24
CA SER A 204 9.02 8.56 -3.42
C SER A 204 9.40 8.29 -4.88
N ASN A 205 10.59 7.77 -5.09
CA ASN A 205 11.02 7.21 -6.38
C ASN A 205 10.75 5.70 -6.47
N TRP A 206 9.88 5.19 -5.60
CA TRP A 206 9.59 3.78 -5.48
C TRP A 206 8.09 3.51 -5.64
N ASN A 207 7.75 2.26 -5.93
CA ASN A 207 6.41 1.79 -6.24
C ASN A 207 5.58 1.57 -4.97
N GLU A 208 5.05 2.65 -4.39
CA GLU A 208 4.24 2.59 -3.15
C GLU A 208 2.96 1.79 -3.34
N GLY A 209 2.90 0.61 -2.74
CA GLY A 209 1.69 -0.23 -2.75
C GLY A 209 0.53 0.35 -1.97
N GLY A 210 0.81 1.29 -1.06
CA GLY A 210 -0.17 1.94 -0.20
C GLY A 210 -0.79 3.22 -0.77
N SER A 211 -0.11 3.93 -1.70
CA SER A 211 -0.55 5.29 -2.10
C SER A 211 0.05 5.84 -3.40
N GLY A 212 0.87 5.08 -4.10
CA GLY A 212 1.75 5.60 -5.14
C GLY A 212 1.11 5.87 -6.50
N LEU A 213 -0.13 5.49 -6.76
CA LEU A 213 -0.72 5.58 -8.09
C LEU A 213 -1.33 6.95 -8.39
N VAL A 214 -1.15 7.35 -9.63
CA VAL A 214 -1.93 8.35 -10.36
C VAL A 214 -2.83 7.62 -11.34
N SER A 215 -4.05 8.10 -11.48
CA SER A 215 -5.03 7.54 -12.42
C SER A 215 -6.09 8.58 -12.78
N THR A 216 -7.06 8.18 -13.59
CA THR A 216 -8.22 8.97 -13.97
C THR A 216 -9.51 8.33 -13.45
N ALA A 217 -10.60 9.10 -13.41
CA ALA A 217 -11.90 8.56 -13.04
C ALA A 217 -12.33 7.44 -14.01
N SER A 218 -12.02 7.59 -15.31
CA SER A 218 -12.34 6.59 -16.34
C SER A 218 -11.61 5.27 -16.10
N ASP A 219 -10.32 5.31 -15.82
CA ASP A 219 -9.52 4.10 -15.60
C ASP A 219 -9.93 3.37 -14.32
N TYR A 220 -10.05 4.13 -13.22
CA TYR A 220 -10.42 3.50 -11.96
C TYR A 220 -11.84 2.93 -11.98
N MET A 221 -12.75 3.50 -12.79
CA MET A 221 -14.07 2.94 -12.98
C MET A 221 -14.02 1.56 -13.64
N ARG A 222 -13.09 1.32 -14.58
CA ARG A 222 -12.88 -0.01 -15.19
C ARG A 222 -12.47 -1.04 -14.14
N PHE A 223 -11.53 -0.68 -13.25
CA PHE A 223 -11.14 -1.52 -12.13
C PHE A 223 -12.31 -1.77 -11.16
N ALA A 224 -13.08 -0.74 -10.81
CA ALA A 224 -14.24 -0.89 -9.93
C ALA A 224 -15.34 -1.76 -10.58
N LEU A 225 -15.59 -1.62 -11.86
CA LEU A 225 -16.54 -2.46 -12.58
C LEU A 225 -16.06 -3.92 -12.69
N MET A 226 -14.76 -4.16 -12.85
CA MET A 226 -14.18 -5.50 -12.79
C MET A 226 -14.50 -6.16 -11.44
N LEU A 227 -14.31 -5.46 -10.32
CA LEU A 227 -14.66 -5.99 -9.00
C LEU A 227 -16.17 -6.21 -8.85
N TRP A 228 -16.99 -5.25 -9.30
CA TRP A 228 -18.45 -5.33 -9.25
C TRP A 228 -18.99 -6.53 -10.05
N ASN A 229 -18.40 -6.81 -11.20
CA ASN A 229 -18.75 -7.91 -12.09
C ASN A 229 -18.03 -9.22 -11.73
N GLN A 230 -17.72 -9.43 -10.46
CA GLN A 230 -17.16 -10.69 -9.98
C GLN A 230 -15.83 -11.08 -10.66
N GLY A 231 -14.97 -10.10 -10.89
CA GLY A 231 -13.62 -10.28 -11.39
C GLY A 231 -13.46 -10.16 -12.92
N GLU A 232 -14.47 -9.66 -13.63
CA GLU A 232 -14.45 -9.54 -15.09
C GLU A 232 -14.90 -8.15 -15.54
N TYR A 233 -14.25 -7.62 -16.58
CA TYR A 233 -14.65 -6.39 -17.25
C TYR A 233 -14.38 -6.51 -18.74
N ASP A 234 -15.39 -6.17 -19.58
CA ASP A 234 -15.32 -6.16 -21.04
C ASP A 234 -14.80 -7.49 -21.65
N GLY A 235 -15.24 -8.63 -21.07
CA GLY A 235 -14.82 -9.97 -21.49
C GLY A 235 -13.42 -10.39 -20.99
N VAL A 236 -12.74 -9.55 -20.23
CA VAL A 236 -11.42 -9.85 -19.63
C VAL A 236 -11.58 -10.22 -18.17
N ARG A 237 -11.15 -11.42 -17.80
CA ARG A 237 -11.17 -11.89 -16.41
C ARG A 237 -9.82 -11.67 -15.74
N ILE A 238 -9.84 -10.93 -14.64
CA ILE A 238 -8.66 -10.66 -13.80
C ILE A 238 -8.57 -11.64 -12.62
N LEU A 239 -9.72 -11.92 -11.97
CA LEU A 239 -9.83 -12.87 -10.87
C LEU A 239 -11.06 -13.75 -11.04
N SER A 240 -11.06 -14.92 -10.43
CA SER A 240 -12.28 -15.75 -10.35
C SER A 240 -13.31 -15.14 -9.41
N GLU A 241 -14.58 -15.52 -9.59
CA GLU A 241 -15.69 -15.13 -8.70
C GLU A 241 -15.43 -15.54 -7.25
N VAL A 242 -14.84 -16.73 -7.05
CA VAL A 242 -14.47 -17.24 -5.72
C VAL A 242 -13.44 -16.32 -5.06
N MET A 243 -12.45 -15.83 -5.82
CA MET A 243 -11.42 -14.94 -5.28
C MET A 243 -12.00 -13.57 -4.90
N ILE A 244 -12.90 -13.03 -5.74
CA ILE A 244 -13.62 -11.79 -5.40
C ILE A 244 -14.49 -11.98 -4.17
N SER A 245 -15.23 -13.09 -4.07
CA SER A 245 -16.03 -13.41 -2.87
C SER A 245 -15.16 -13.46 -1.62
N ASN A 246 -14.00 -14.10 -1.70
CA ASN A 246 -13.04 -14.12 -0.60
C ASN A 246 -12.52 -12.73 -0.24
N MET A 247 -12.24 -11.88 -1.25
CA MET A 247 -11.74 -10.53 -1.02
C MET A 247 -12.70 -9.65 -0.21
N ILE A 248 -14.00 -9.78 -0.46
CA ILE A 248 -15.04 -8.96 0.19
C ILE A 248 -15.63 -9.58 1.46
N HIS A 249 -15.25 -10.82 1.79
CA HIS A 249 -15.71 -11.47 3.01
C HIS A 249 -15.00 -10.89 4.24
N PRO A 250 -15.69 -10.73 5.40
CA PRO A 250 -15.04 -10.34 6.64
C PRO A 250 -13.98 -11.36 7.08
N HIS A 251 -12.76 -10.90 7.35
CA HIS A 251 -11.62 -11.72 7.78
C HIS A 251 -11.18 -11.45 9.21
N ILE A 252 -11.73 -10.42 9.85
CA ILE A 252 -11.42 -9.96 11.21
C ILE A 252 -12.77 -9.80 11.93
N GLU A 253 -12.86 -10.32 13.14
CA GLU A 253 -13.99 -10.15 14.05
C GLU A 253 -13.90 -8.84 14.82
#